data_8b5116ea179cd401fd7023d1594090b4
#
_entry.id   8b5116ea179cd401fd7023d1594090b4
#
_cell.length_a   1.000
_cell.length_b   1.000
_cell.length_c   1.000
_cell.angle_alpha   90.00
_cell.angle_beta   90.00
_cell.angle_gamma   90.00
#
_symmetry.space_group_name_H-M   'P 1'
#
loop_
_entity.id
_entity.type
_entity.pdbx_description
1 polymer ?
#
loop_
_entity_poly.entity_id
_entity_poly.type
_entity_poly.pdbx_seq_one_letter_code
_entity_poly.pdbx_strand_id
1 'polypeptide(L)'
;MCIRDRLTDGDRISGLQAKTPNGVLEIKADLVVGADGRHSTVRALAGLEVEDFGAPMDVLWFRLAKRPDDGQQTLGRIQAGVVFVTLDRGDYWQCAYVIPKGGFARLRDSGLEAFRSALVRLNPAFADRVGEIASWDDVKLLTVTVDRLKRWYRPGLICIGDAAHAMSPVGGVGINLAVQDAVAAANILWQPLRQRSVSVVDLAKVQRRREWPTKMMQRVQLFVQKCIISNVLAMTERPRSPFVVTLFNRFPFLRRFPARLIGMGFRPEHVRSPELAPD
;
A
#
# COMPACT_ATOMS: atom_id res chain seq x y z
N MET A 1 -19.92 3.09 9.96
CA MET A 1 -20.25 4.37 9.26
C MET A 1 -19.72 4.26 7.84
N CYS A 2 -20.56 4.45 6.83
CA CYS A 2 -20.17 4.44 5.42
C CYS A 2 -20.47 5.81 4.81
N ILE A 3 -19.53 6.37 4.06
CA ILE A 3 -19.74 7.62 3.31
C ILE A 3 -20.77 7.31 2.22
N ARG A 4 -21.83 8.14 2.16
CA ARG A 4 -22.93 8.01 1.19
C ARG A 4 -22.80 9.03 0.06
N ASP A 5 -22.51 10.28 0.41
CA ASP A 5 -22.39 11.39 -0.53
C ASP A 5 -21.55 12.53 0.07
N ARG A 6 -21.30 13.55 -0.74
CA ARG A 6 -20.66 14.80 -0.38
C ARG A 6 -21.70 15.90 -0.19
N LEU A 7 -21.44 16.82 0.73
CA LEU A 7 -22.14 18.10 0.82
C LEU A 7 -21.40 19.13 -0.05
N THR A 8 -22.14 19.97 -0.75
CA THR A 8 -21.55 21.01 -1.62
C THR A 8 -22.18 22.37 -1.32
N ASP A 9 -21.37 23.40 -1.49
CA ASP A 9 -21.77 24.81 -1.54
C ASP A 9 -21.20 25.40 -2.85
N GLY A 10 -22.05 25.50 -3.86
CA GLY A 10 -21.62 25.70 -5.25
C GLY A 10 -20.67 24.60 -5.70
N ASP A 11 -19.50 24.97 -6.21
CA ASP A 11 -18.44 24.04 -6.63
C ASP A 11 -17.56 23.53 -5.47
N ARG A 12 -17.73 24.06 -4.27
CA ARG A 12 -16.95 23.70 -3.10
C ARG A 12 -17.58 22.51 -2.36
N ILE A 13 -16.75 21.53 -2.00
CA ILE A 13 -17.14 20.48 -1.08
C ILE A 13 -17.09 21.06 0.34
N SER A 14 -18.24 21.05 1.04
CA SER A 14 -18.44 21.63 2.36
C SER A 14 -18.67 20.59 3.46
N GLY A 15 -18.54 19.29 3.11
CA GLY A 15 -18.74 18.21 4.07
C GLY A 15 -19.08 16.89 3.41
N LEU A 16 -19.54 15.95 4.24
CA LEU A 16 -19.92 14.59 3.84
C LEU A 16 -21.24 14.19 4.47
N GLN A 17 -21.99 13.33 3.76
CA GLN A 17 -23.08 12.53 4.33
C GLN A 17 -22.59 11.12 4.63
N ALA A 18 -22.83 10.64 5.83
CA ALA A 18 -22.49 9.31 6.29
C ALA A 18 -23.70 8.52 6.74
N LYS A 19 -23.81 7.25 6.32
CA LYS A 19 -24.80 6.32 6.83
C LYS A 19 -24.30 5.74 8.15
N THR A 20 -25.11 5.87 9.19
CA THR A 20 -24.88 5.32 10.53
C THR A 20 -26.00 4.34 10.89
N PRO A 21 -25.87 3.52 11.95
CA PRO A 21 -26.98 2.70 12.45
C PRO A 21 -28.22 3.52 12.80
N ASN A 22 -28.04 4.80 13.20
CA ASN A 22 -29.09 5.71 13.62
C ASN A 22 -29.62 6.63 12.49
N GLY A 23 -29.27 6.36 11.24
CA GLY A 23 -29.72 7.14 10.08
C GLY A 23 -28.58 7.86 9.35
N VAL A 24 -28.92 8.89 8.60
CA VAL A 24 -27.96 9.70 7.83
C VAL A 24 -27.43 10.82 8.69
N LEU A 25 -26.11 10.95 8.78
CA LEU A 25 -25.42 12.03 9.49
C LEU A 25 -24.77 12.96 8.45
N GLU A 26 -25.03 14.24 8.57
CA GLU A 26 -24.34 15.29 7.80
C GLU A 26 -23.21 15.89 8.64
N ILE A 27 -22.01 15.90 8.06
CA ILE A 27 -20.81 16.45 8.69
C ILE A 27 -20.32 17.61 7.83
N LYS A 28 -20.46 18.83 8.32
CA LYS A 28 -19.93 20.04 7.68
C LYS A 28 -18.47 20.24 8.09
N ALA A 29 -17.64 20.67 7.16
CA ALA A 29 -16.21 20.87 7.38
C ALA A 29 -15.63 21.97 6.46
N ASP A 30 -14.63 22.67 6.95
CA ASP A 30 -13.86 23.64 6.15
C ASP A 30 -12.99 22.94 5.10
N LEU A 31 -12.60 21.69 5.36
CA LEU A 31 -11.84 20.83 4.45
C LEU A 31 -12.20 19.36 4.69
N VAL A 32 -12.48 18.62 3.63
CA VAL A 32 -12.58 17.17 3.62
C VAL A 32 -11.25 16.57 3.19
N VAL A 33 -10.73 15.62 3.98
CA VAL A 33 -9.52 14.87 3.63
C VAL A 33 -9.89 13.42 3.32
N GLY A 34 -9.77 13.01 2.05
CA GLY A 34 -9.94 11.62 1.61
C GLY A 34 -8.68 10.82 1.90
N ALA A 35 -8.74 9.93 2.89
CA ALA A 35 -7.68 8.99 3.26
C ALA A 35 -8.23 7.56 3.40
N ASP A 36 -9.30 7.25 2.65
CA ASP A 36 -10.14 6.05 2.73
C ASP A 36 -9.62 4.91 1.83
N GLY A 37 -8.36 4.99 1.39
CA GLY A 37 -7.64 3.89 0.76
C GLY A 37 -7.87 3.78 -0.75
N ARG A 38 -7.34 2.69 -1.33
CA ARG A 38 -7.29 2.46 -2.80
C ARG A 38 -8.66 2.37 -3.48
N HIS A 39 -9.71 2.05 -2.76
CA HIS A 39 -11.09 2.03 -3.22
C HIS A 39 -11.87 3.24 -2.73
N SER A 40 -11.21 4.39 -2.65
CA SER A 40 -11.73 5.62 -2.07
C SER A 40 -13.11 6.00 -2.62
N THR A 41 -14.11 5.99 -1.74
CA THR A 41 -15.44 6.51 -2.01
C THR A 41 -15.40 8.03 -2.17
N VAL A 42 -14.55 8.69 -1.39
CA VAL A 42 -14.39 10.16 -1.43
C VAL A 42 -13.89 10.62 -2.80
N ARG A 43 -12.83 9.98 -3.34
CA ARG A 43 -12.31 10.34 -4.67
C ARG A 43 -13.33 10.10 -5.79
N ALA A 44 -14.07 8.99 -5.69
CA ALA A 44 -15.10 8.63 -6.67
C ALA A 44 -16.25 9.63 -6.66
N LEU A 45 -16.82 9.92 -5.48
CA LEU A 45 -17.87 10.92 -5.31
C LEU A 45 -17.41 12.32 -5.73
N ALA A 46 -16.14 12.67 -5.50
CA ALA A 46 -15.57 13.95 -5.92
C ALA A 46 -15.35 14.04 -7.45
N GLY A 47 -15.51 12.95 -8.20
CA GLY A 47 -15.26 12.91 -9.64
C GLY A 47 -13.79 13.17 -10.00
N LEU A 48 -12.85 12.72 -9.14
CA LEU A 48 -11.43 12.88 -9.40
C LEU A 48 -10.95 11.78 -10.35
N GLU A 49 -10.21 12.18 -11.38
CA GLU A 49 -9.76 11.29 -12.45
C GLU A 49 -8.54 10.49 -12.01
N VAL A 50 -8.64 9.14 -12.16
CA VAL A 50 -7.60 8.17 -11.81
C VAL A 50 -6.83 7.75 -13.06
N GLU A 51 -5.51 7.77 -12.98
CA GLU A 51 -4.58 7.19 -13.95
C GLU A 51 -4.12 5.83 -13.42
N ASP A 52 -4.53 4.73 -14.07
CA ASP A 52 -4.16 3.35 -13.68
C ASP A 52 -2.94 2.88 -14.48
N PHE A 53 -1.92 2.40 -13.76
CA PHE A 53 -0.67 1.89 -14.35
C PHE A 53 -0.67 0.36 -14.44
N GLY A 54 -1.68 -0.32 -13.88
CA GLY A 54 -1.78 -1.76 -13.80
C GLY A 54 -0.79 -2.40 -12.83
N ALA A 55 -0.99 -3.69 -12.61
CA ALA A 55 -0.04 -4.52 -11.86
C ALA A 55 -0.09 -5.95 -12.40
N PRO A 56 1.06 -6.64 -12.57
CA PRO A 56 1.11 -7.97 -13.17
C PRO A 56 0.79 -9.09 -12.16
N MET A 57 0.52 -8.75 -10.91
CA MET A 57 0.40 -9.71 -9.82
C MET A 57 -0.70 -9.32 -8.84
N ASP A 58 -1.13 -10.32 -8.07
CA ASP A 58 -1.89 -10.17 -6.82
C ASP A 58 -1.14 -10.84 -5.68
N VAL A 59 -1.54 -10.57 -4.44
CA VAL A 59 -0.89 -11.13 -3.25
C VAL A 59 -1.92 -11.79 -2.36
N LEU A 60 -1.64 -13.02 -1.94
CA LEU A 60 -2.41 -13.72 -0.93
C LEU A 60 -1.75 -13.51 0.43
N TRP A 61 -2.53 -13.01 1.39
CA TRP A 61 -2.11 -12.81 2.76
C TRP A 61 -2.77 -13.83 3.67
N PHE A 62 -1.96 -14.49 4.52
CA PHE A 62 -2.42 -15.41 5.55
C PHE A 62 -1.45 -15.43 6.72
N ARG A 63 -1.83 -16.10 7.80
CA ARG A 63 -1.03 -16.23 9.02
C ARG A 63 -0.71 -17.69 9.28
N LEU A 64 0.47 -17.93 9.86
CA LEU A 64 0.88 -19.21 10.44
C LEU A 64 1.50 -18.92 11.80
N ALA A 65 1.25 -19.78 12.78
CA ALA A 65 1.85 -19.63 14.11
C ALA A 65 3.37 -19.63 14.01
N LYS A 66 4.03 -18.79 14.81
CA LYS A 66 5.47 -18.82 15.00
C LYS A 66 5.82 -19.68 16.18
N ARG A 67 6.85 -20.53 16.01
CA ARG A 67 7.36 -21.40 17.08
C ARG A 67 8.65 -20.86 17.66
N PRO A 68 9.01 -21.24 18.90
CA PRO A 68 10.24 -20.75 19.54
C PRO A 68 11.53 -21.10 18.79
N ASP A 69 11.54 -22.21 18.04
CA ASP A 69 12.64 -22.69 17.22
C ASP A 69 12.67 -22.09 15.81
N ASP A 70 11.64 -21.35 15.41
CA ASP A 70 11.67 -20.58 14.16
C ASP A 70 12.70 -19.45 14.28
N GLY A 71 13.44 -19.20 13.22
CA GLY A 71 14.34 -18.06 13.16
C GLY A 71 13.61 -16.72 13.29
N GLN A 72 14.34 -15.65 13.59
CA GLN A 72 13.77 -14.29 13.74
C GLN A 72 13.84 -13.45 12.47
N GLN A 73 14.14 -14.05 11.33
CA GLN A 73 14.38 -13.27 10.11
C GLN A 73 13.19 -13.30 9.17
N THR A 74 12.74 -12.12 8.77
CA THR A 74 11.92 -11.96 7.58
C THR A 74 12.63 -12.54 6.37
N LEU A 75 12.03 -13.52 5.71
CA LEU A 75 12.62 -14.25 4.61
C LEU A 75 11.79 -14.06 3.34
N GLY A 76 12.46 -13.69 2.25
CA GLY A 76 11.92 -13.76 0.91
C GLY A 76 12.43 -15.02 0.21
N ARG A 77 11.54 -15.88 -0.26
CA ARG A 77 11.88 -17.06 -1.06
C ARG A 77 11.39 -16.86 -2.49
N ILE A 78 12.31 -16.97 -3.42
CA ILE A 78 12.02 -16.89 -4.85
C ILE A 78 12.32 -18.25 -5.46
N GLN A 79 11.29 -18.90 -5.99
CA GLN A 79 11.39 -20.16 -6.73
C GLN A 79 10.73 -19.97 -8.09
N ALA A 80 10.89 -20.97 -8.98
CA ALA A 80 10.22 -20.96 -10.27
C ALA A 80 8.70 -20.73 -10.12
N GLY A 81 8.21 -19.66 -10.72
CA GLY A 81 6.80 -19.30 -10.73
C GLY A 81 6.23 -18.72 -9.41
N VAL A 82 7.04 -18.56 -8.36
CA VAL A 82 6.55 -18.15 -7.04
C VAL A 82 7.49 -17.15 -6.35
N VAL A 83 6.89 -16.12 -5.77
CA VAL A 83 7.53 -15.26 -4.77
C VAL A 83 6.76 -15.41 -3.46
N PHE A 84 7.46 -15.82 -2.40
CA PHE A 84 6.88 -16.04 -1.09
C PHE A 84 7.68 -15.26 -0.03
N VAL A 85 7.00 -14.48 0.77
CA VAL A 85 7.60 -13.63 1.81
C VAL A 85 6.97 -13.94 3.15
N THR A 86 7.80 -14.12 4.17
CA THR A 86 7.38 -14.28 5.57
C THR A 86 7.85 -13.09 6.38
N LEU A 87 6.93 -12.43 7.08
CA LEU A 87 7.19 -11.30 7.97
C LEU A 87 7.00 -11.74 9.41
N ASP A 88 8.03 -11.58 10.22
CA ASP A 88 7.98 -11.85 11.66
C ASP A 88 7.09 -10.79 12.36
N ARG A 89 6.06 -11.24 13.08
CA ARG A 89 5.15 -10.40 13.86
C ARG A 89 5.22 -10.70 15.37
N GLY A 90 6.25 -11.41 15.80
CA GLY A 90 6.45 -11.82 17.18
C GLY A 90 5.89 -13.20 17.46
N ASP A 91 4.58 -13.35 17.50
CA ASP A 91 3.83 -14.56 17.80
C ASP A 91 3.36 -15.34 16.57
N TYR A 92 3.38 -14.71 15.39
CA TYR A 92 2.99 -15.34 14.14
C TYR A 92 3.82 -14.87 12.95
N TRP A 93 3.82 -15.68 11.89
CA TRP A 93 4.30 -15.32 10.56
C TRP A 93 3.17 -14.73 9.73
N GLN A 94 3.30 -13.48 9.33
CA GLN A 94 2.47 -12.94 8.25
C GLN A 94 3.06 -13.35 6.92
N CYS A 95 2.34 -14.17 6.18
CA CYS A 95 2.79 -14.74 4.92
C CYS A 95 2.18 -14.02 3.73
N ALA A 96 3.01 -13.69 2.74
CA ALA A 96 2.61 -13.13 1.45
C ALA A 96 3.01 -14.09 0.33
N TYR A 97 2.02 -14.62 -0.39
CA TYR A 97 2.20 -15.48 -1.54
C TYR A 97 1.78 -14.73 -2.79
N VAL A 98 2.75 -14.46 -3.67
CA VAL A 98 2.52 -13.67 -4.89
C VAL A 98 2.06 -14.59 -6.00
N ILE A 99 0.97 -14.21 -6.66
CA ILE A 99 0.37 -14.92 -7.79
C ILE A 99 0.29 -13.99 -9.02
N PRO A 100 0.23 -14.54 -10.24
CA PRO A 100 -0.10 -13.75 -11.42
C PRO A 100 -1.45 -13.04 -11.25
N LYS A 101 -1.59 -11.87 -11.84
CA LYS A 101 -2.81 -11.07 -11.80
C LYS A 101 -4.05 -11.91 -12.19
N GLY A 102 -5.08 -11.87 -11.32
CA GLY A 102 -6.31 -12.66 -11.52
C GLY A 102 -6.15 -14.18 -11.34
N GLY A 103 -4.98 -14.67 -10.90
CA GLY A 103 -4.68 -16.10 -10.76
C GLY A 103 -5.36 -16.80 -9.58
N PHE A 104 -6.08 -16.08 -8.71
CA PHE A 104 -6.63 -16.65 -7.48
C PHE A 104 -7.71 -17.72 -7.75
N ALA A 105 -8.57 -17.53 -8.75
CA ALA A 105 -9.58 -18.52 -9.10
C ALA A 105 -8.95 -19.88 -9.46
N ARG A 106 -7.96 -19.88 -10.37
CA ARG A 106 -7.23 -21.09 -10.75
C ARG A 106 -6.54 -21.77 -9.55
N LEU A 107 -6.00 -20.98 -8.62
CA LEU A 107 -5.40 -21.54 -7.41
C LEU A 107 -6.45 -22.20 -6.51
N ARG A 108 -7.62 -21.62 -6.37
CA ARG A 108 -8.75 -22.22 -5.63
C ARG A 108 -9.23 -23.51 -6.27
N ASP A 109 -9.31 -23.56 -7.58
CA ASP A 109 -9.73 -24.74 -8.34
C ASP A 109 -8.77 -25.93 -8.17
N SER A 110 -7.47 -25.66 -7.94
CA SER A 110 -6.49 -26.71 -7.61
C SER A 110 -6.66 -27.30 -6.20
N GLY A 111 -7.47 -26.70 -5.35
CA GLY A 111 -7.80 -27.16 -4.01
C GLY A 111 -6.85 -26.64 -2.91
N LEU A 112 -7.38 -26.59 -1.69
CA LEU A 112 -6.64 -26.06 -0.52
C LEU A 112 -5.44 -26.95 -0.15
N GLU A 113 -5.56 -28.27 -0.29
CA GLU A 113 -4.45 -29.21 -0.03
C GLU A 113 -3.28 -29.03 -1.01
N ALA A 114 -3.55 -28.74 -2.27
CA ALA A 114 -2.50 -28.43 -3.25
C ALA A 114 -1.76 -27.12 -2.86
N PHE A 115 -2.50 -26.13 -2.35
CA PHE A 115 -1.93 -24.88 -1.84
C PHE A 115 -1.06 -25.12 -0.60
N ARG A 116 -1.57 -25.86 0.41
CA ARG A 116 -0.79 -26.24 1.60
C ARG A 116 0.49 -27.00 1.24
N SER A 117 0.40 -27.97 0.34
CA SER A 117 1.55 -28.72 -0.17
C SER A 117 2.56 -27.81 -0.88
N ALA A 118 2.10 -26.79 -1.62
CA ALA A 118 2.99 -25.81 -2.24
C ALA A 118 3.74 -24.96 -1.19
N LEU A 119 3.08 -24.60 -0.09
CA LEU A 119 3.71 -23.87 1.02
C LEU A 119 4.79 -24.70 1.71
N VAL A 120 4.55 -25.99 1.94
CA VAL A 120 5.54 -26.92 2.51
C VAL A 120 6.76 -27.08 1.58
N ARG A 121 6.54 -27.18 0.26
CA ARG A 121 7.66 -27.20 -0.71
C ARG A 121 8.50 -25.93 -0.69
N LEU A 122 7.87 -24.77 -0.46
CA LEU A 122 8.56 -23.48 -0.35
C LEU A 122 9.31 -23.36 0.98
N ASN A 123 8.69 -23.79 2.06
CA ASN A 123 9.28 -23.78 3.39
C ASN A 123 8.91 -25.05 4.18
N PRO A 124 9.79 -26.09 4.17
CA PRO A 124 9.54 -27.35 4.88
C PRO A 124 9.28 -27.17 6.38
N ALA A 125 9.80 -26.12 7.01
CA ALA A 125 9.54 -25.80 8.42
C ALA A 125 8.06 -25.51 8.72
N PHE A 126 7.21 -25.32 7.70
CA PHE A 126 5.78 -25.09 7.87
C PHE A 126 4.92 -26.36 7.78
N ALA A 127 5.54 -27.54 7.57
CA ALA A 127 4.82 -28.79 7.38
C ALA A 127 3.87 -29.14 8.54
N ASP A 128 4.24 -28.79 9.76
CA ASP A 128 3.50 -29.07 10.99
C ASP A 128 2.38 -28.06 11.29
N ARG A 129 2.24 -26.98 10.49
CA ARG A 129 1.30 -25.90 10.77
C ARG A 129 0.52 -25.37 9.56
N VAL A 130 0.80 -25.84 8.35
CA VAL A 130 -0.02 -25.44 7.17
C VAL A 130 -1.49 -25.82 7.32
N GLY A 131 -1.82 -26.76 8.17
CA GLY A 131 -3.19 -27.13 8.55
C GLY A 131 -3.96 -26.00 9.25
N GLU A 132 -3.28 -25.00 9.82
CA GLU A 132 -3.89 -23.81 10.43
C GLU A 132 -4.67 -22.98 9.39
N ILE A 133 -4.34 -23.10 8.10
CA ILE A 133 -5.15 -22.55 7.02
C ILE A 133 -6.32 -23.51 6.80
N ALA A 134 -7.38 -23.41 7.62
CA ALA A 134 -8.48 -24.35 7.62
C ALA A 134 -9.37 -24.22 6.35
N SER A 135 -9.48 -23.02 5.82
CA SER A 135 -10.31 -22.71 4.64
C SER A 135 -9.70 -21.59 3.80
N TRP A 136 -10.28 -21.33 2.63
CA TRP A 136 -9.92 -20.18 1.82
C TRP A 136 -10.28 -18.83 2.49
N ASP A 137 -11.12 -18.84 3.52
CA ASP A 137 -11.44 -17.64 4.30
C ASP A 137 -10.26 -17.15 5.14
N ASP A 138 -9.29 -18.02 5.43
CA ASP A 138 -8.04 -17.66 6.11
C ASP A 138 -7.04 -16.99 5.16
N VAL A 139 -7.28 -17.06 3.86
CA VAL A 139 -6.42 -16.51 2.82
C VAL A 139 -7.06 -15.27 2.22
N LYS A 140 -6.49 -14.09 2.52
CA LYS A 140 -7.01 -12.80 2.05
C LYS A 140 -6.34 -12.38 0.75
N LEU A 141 -7.13 -12.21 -0.30
CA LEU A 141 -6.67 -11.68 -1.58
C LEU A 141 -6.48 -10.16 -1.49
N LEU A 142 -5.26 -9.71 -1.71
CA LEU A 142 -4.96 -8.33 -2.02
C LEU A 142 -4.88 -8.17 -3.54
N THR A 143 -5.90 -7.59 -4.14
CA THR A 143 -5.86 -7.17 -5.53
C THR A 143 -4.92 -5.97 -5.65
N VAL A 144 -3.78 -6.18 -6.27
CA VAL A 144 -2.78 -5.13 -6.41
C VAL A 144 -3.19 -4.16 -7.50
N THR A 145 -3.21 -2.89 -7.16
CA THR A 145 -3.37 -1.77 -8.09
C THR A 145 -2.23 -0.78 -7.89
N VAL A 146 -1.80 -0.16 -8.97
CA VAL A 146 -0.88 0.98 -8.93
C VAL A 146 -1.55 2.07 -9.73
N ASP A 147 -2.08 3.05 -9.03
CA ASP A 147 -2.82 4.15 -9.63
C ASP A 147 -2.39 5.50 -9.02
N ARG A 148 -2.84 6.58 -9.64
CA ARG A 148 -2.64 7.93 -9.12
C ARG A 148 -3.71 8.85 -9.67
N LEU A 149 -4.22 9.77 -8.83
CA LEU A 149 -5.07 10.85 -9.27
C LEU A 149 -4.27 11.85 -10.14
N LYS A 150 -4.86 12.33 -11.24
CA LYS A 150 -4.30 13.42 -12.02
C LYS A 150 -4.31 14.74 -11.22
N ARG A 151 -5.40 14.97 -10.51
CA ARG A 151 -5.56 16.06 -9.55
C ARG A 151 -6.01 15.47 -8.21
N TRP A 152 -5.29 15.77 -7.13
CA TRP A 152 -5.55 15.19 -5.81
C TRP A 152 -6.63 15.94 -5.04
N TYR A 153 -7.10 17.07 -5.54
CA TYR A 153 -7.96 17.99 -4.82
C TYR A 153 -9.06 18.61 -5.69
N ARG A 154 -10.09 19.10 -5.01
CA ARG A 154 -11.11 20.05 -5.49
C ARG A 154 -11.30 21.15 -4.44
N PRO A 155 -12.01 22.25 -4.74
CA PRO A 155 -12.38 23.21 -3.69
C PRO A 155 -13.01 22.49 -2.50
N GLY A 156 -12.43 22.67 -1.31
CA GLY A 156 -12.87 22.05 -0.06
C GLY A 156 -12.56 20.57 0.15
N LEU A 157 -11.79 19.93 -0.75
CA LEU A 157 -11.40 18.51 -0.62
C LEU A 157 -9.99 18.26 -1.12
N ILE A 158 -9.26 17.39 -0.41
CA ILE A 158 -7.99 16.80 -0.86
C ILE A 158 -7.97 15.31 -0.56
N CYS A 159 -7.43 14.48 -1.49
CA CYS A 159 -7.09 13.07 -1.24
C CYS A 159 -5.60 12.93 -0.96
N ILE A 160 -5.25 12.03 -0.02
CA ILE A 160 -3.87 11.70 0.35
C ILE A 160 -3.70 10.17 0.50
N GLY A 161 -2.45 9.69 0.51
CA GLY A 161 -2.15 8.27 0.62
C GLY A 161 -2.78 7.44 -0.49
N ASP A 162 -3.21 6.21 -0.19
CA ASP A 162 -3.79 5.29 -1.19
C ASP A 162 -5.07 5.84 -1.86
N ALA A 163 -5.75 6.82 -1.27
CA ALA A 163 -6.87 7.50 -1.91
C ALA A 163 -6.42 8.41 -3.06
N ALA A 164 -5.21 8.95 -3.00
CA ALA A 164 -4.61 9.76 -4.05
C ALA A 164 -3.71 8.94 -5.00
N HIS A 165 -3.02 7.92 -4.48
CA HIS A 165 -2.06 7.12 -5.24
C HIS A 165 -1.86 5.74 -4.61
N ALA A 166 -2.57 4.75 -5.11
CA ALA A 166 -2.36 3.38 -4.67
C ALA A 166 -0.98 2.86 -5.11
N MET A 167 -0.33 2.15 -4.18
CA MET A 167 1.01 1.62 -4.36
C MET A 167 1.00 0.10 -4.39
N SER A 168 1.98 -0.47 -5.10
CA SER A 168 2.31 -1.89 -4.99
C SER A 168 2.75 -2.24 -3.56
N PRO A 169 2.43 -3.45 -3.06
CA PRO A 169 2.98 -3.94 -1.79
C PRO A 169 4.49 -4.21 -1.85
N VAL A 170 5.10 -4.18 -3.04
CA VAL A 170 6.55 -4.37 -3.22
C VAL A 170 7.33 -3.31 -2.44
N GLY A 171 8.18 -3.77 -1.52
CA GLY A 171 8.99 -2.94 -0.63
C GLY A 171 8.23 -2.33 0.55
N GLY A 172 6.91 -2.50 0.66
CA GLY A 172 6.13 -1.99 1.80
C GLY A 172 6.10 -0.46 1.93
N VAL A 173 6.33 0.27 0.84
CA VAL A 173 6.55 1.74 0.86
C VAL A 173 5.26 2.58 0.89
N GLY A 174 4.10 1.99 0.63
CA GLY A 174 2.83 2.73 0.51
C GLY A 174 2.49 3.50 1.78
N ILE A 175 2.58 2.86 2.95
CA ILE A 175 2.30 3.50 4.23
C ILE A 175 3.25 4.67 4.52
N ASN A 176 4.53 4.54 4.17
CA ASN A 176 5.52 5.60 4.38
C ASN A 176 5.19 6.86 3.57
N LEU A 177 4.72 6.68 2.33
CA LEU A 177 4.28 7.79 1.48
C LEU A 177 2.98 8.40 2.00
N ALA A 178 2.01 7.59 2.44
CA ALA A 178 0.76 8.07 3.00
C ALA A 178 0.98 8.91 4.27
N VAL A 179 1.86 8.47 5.18
CA VAL A 179 2.26 9.24 6.37
C VAL A 179 2.92 10.55 5.98
N GLN A 180 3.84 10.52 5.00
CA GLN A 180 4.51 11.74 4.54
C GLN A 180 3.55 12.71 3.83
N ASP A 181 2.50 12.22 3.16
CA ASP A 181 1.46 13.08 2.60
C ASP A 181 0.67 13.79 3.70
N ALA A 182 0.33 13.06 4.77
CA ALA A 182 -0.35 13.63 5.93
C ALA A 182 0.52 14.72 6.60
N VAL A 183 1.82 14.45 6.77
CA VAL A 183 2.77 15.44 7.32
C VAL A 183 2.89 16.66 6.41
N ALA A 184 2.99 16.47 5.09
CA ALA A 184 3.06 17.57 4.14
C ALA A 184 1.76 18.40 4.12
N ALA A 185 0.59 17.73 4.17
CA ALA A 185 -0.69 18.40 4.27
C ALA A 185 -0.81 19.22 5.56
N ALA A 186 -0.44 18.63 6.71
CA ALA A 186 -0.42 19.34 7.98
C ALA A 186 0.50 20.57 7.94
N ASN A 187 1.76 20.40 7.47
CA ASN A 187 2.72 21.48 7.38
C ASN A 187 2.28 22.67 6.49
N ILE A 188 1.50 22.38 5.45
CA ILE A 188 1.06 23.41 4.47
C ILE A 188 -0.28 24.01 4.87
N LEU A 189 -1.19 23.21 5.44
CA LEU A 189 -2.59 23.61 5.63
C LEU A 189 -2.92 24.09 7.04
N TRP A 190 -2.05 23.86 8.06
CA TRP A 190 -2.37 24.23 9.45
C TRP A 190 -2.75 25.71 9.62
N GLN A 191 -2.01 26.62 8.98
CA GLN A 191 -2.28 28.07 9.10
C GLN A 191 -3.54 28.49 8.35
N PRO A 192 -3.74 28.12 7.06
CA PRO A 192 -4.98 28.38 6.36
C PRO A 192 -6.21 27.77 7.06
N LEU A 193 -6.09 26.58 7.68
CA LEU A 193 -7.17 25.96 8.43
C LEU A 193 -7.54 26.78 9.68
N ARG A 194 -6.55 27.22 10.46
CA ARG A 194 -6.81 28.10 11.61
C ARG A 194 -7.49 29.41 11.22
N GLN A 195 -7.19 29.92 10.04
CA GLN A 195 -7.77 31.15 9.49
C GLN A 195 -9.08 30.91 8.72
N ARG A 196 -9.55 29.65 8.61
CA ARG A 196 -10.70 29.24 7.78
C ARG A 196 -10.62 29.77 6.34
N SER A 197 -9.42 29.84 5.80
CA SER A 197 -9.11 30.46 4.50
C SER A 197 -8.46 29.50 3.52
N VAL A 198 -8.64 28.18 3.69
CA VAL A 198 -8.07 27.16 2.79
C VAL A 198 -8.53 27.38 1.36
N SER A 199 -7.56 27.66 0.50
CA SER A 199 -7.75 27.90 -0.93
C SER A 199 -7.34 26.70 -1.78
N VAL A 200 -7.80 26.67 -3.01
CA VAL A 200 -7.36 25.69 -4.03
C VAL A 200 -5.84 25.76 -4.26
N VAL A 201 -5.25 26.95 -4.12
CA VAL A 201 -3.81 27.16 -4.26
C VAL A 201 -3.03 26.43 -3.16
N ASP A 202 -3.56 26.42 -1.92
CA ASP A 202 -2.93 25.70 -0.80
C ASP A 202 -3.01 24.18 -0.99
N LEU A 203 -4.14 23.68 -1.46
CA LEU A 203 -4.29 22.26 -1.81
C LEU A 203 -3.33 21.85 -2.94
N ALA A 204 -3.16 22.72 -3.94
CA ALA A 204 -2.21 22.52 -5.04
C ALA A 204 -0.74 22.46 -4.54
N LYS A 205 -0.40 23.22 -3.50
CA LYS A 205 0.94 23.15 -2.88
C LYS A 205 1.23 21.78 -2.29
N VAL A 206 0.23 21.14 -1.66
CA VAL A 206 0.36 19.78 -1.10
C VAL A 206 0.64 18.79 -2.23
N GLN A 207 -0.17 18.78 -3.30
CA GLN A 207 0.07 17.90 -4.44
C GLN A 207 1.45 18.14 -5.05
N ARG A 208 1.85 19.37 -5.36
CA ARG A 208 3.17 19.70 -5.93
C ARG A 208 4.31 19.23 -5.05
N ARG A 209 4.13 19.28 -3.73
CA ARG A 209 5.14 18.82 -2.76
C ARG A 209 5.31 17.30 -2.83
N ARG A 210 4.22 16.53 -2.96
CA ARG A 210 4.20 15.09 -2.80
C ARG A 210 4.15 14.30 -4.12
N GLU A 211 3.69 14.89 -5.20
CA GLU A 211 3.49 14.19 -6.48
C GLU A 211 4.82 13.65 -7.07
N TRP A 212 5.88 14.45 -7.04
CA TRP A 212 7.17 14.00 -7.59
C TRP A 212 7.76 12.78 -6.85
N PRO A 213 7.91 12.77 -5.50
CA PRO A 213 8.38 11.58 -4.80
C PRO A 213 7.48 10.36 -5.01
N THR A 214 6.16 10.56 -5.11
CA THR A 214 5.19 9.51 -5.43
C THR A 214 5.45 8.93 -6.83
N LYS A 215 5.56 9.77 -7.86
CA LYS A 215 5.87 9.36 -9.24
C LYS A 215 7.17 8.56 -9.31
N MET A 216 8.22 9.03 -8.63
CA MET A 216 9.51 8.33 -8.62
C MET A 216 9.41 6.96 -7.96
N MET A 217 8.72 6.85 -6.82
CA MET A 217 8.53 5.57 -6.15
C MET A 217 7.69 4.60 -6.98
N GLN A 218 6.59 5.06 -7.60
CA GLN A 218 5.79 4.24 -8.51
C GLN A 218 6.61 3.72 -9.70
N ARG A 219 7.47 4.57 -10.30
CA ARG A 219 8.37 4.13 -11.38
C ARG A 219 9.32 3.02 -10.93
N VAL A 220 9.92 3.15 -9.75
CA VAL A 220 10.79 2.10 -9.17
C VAL A 220 10.01 0.81 -8.96
N GLN A 221 8.80 0.89 -8.38
CA GLN A 221 7.96 -0.29 -8.17
C GLN A 221 7.52 -0.96 -9.46
N LEU A 222 7.08 -0.19 -10.45
CA LEU A 222 6.68 -0.72 -11.77
C LEU A 222 7.87 -1.38 -12.49
N PHE A 223 9.07 -0.79 -12.39
CA PHE A 223 10.29 -1.40 -12.91
C PHE A 223 10.59 -2.75 -12.23
N VAL A 224 10.57 -2.80 -10.89
CA VAL A 224 10.79 -4.04 -10.12
C VAL A 224 9.73 -5.09 -10.47
N GLN A 225 8.46 -4.70 -10.56
CA GLN A 225 7.38 -5.61 -10.94
C GLN A 225 7.59 -6.19 -12.34
N LYS A 226 7.89 -5.34 -13.31
CA LYS A 226 8.06 -5.76 -14.71
C LYS A 226 9.33 -6.59 -14.92
N CYS A 227 10.46 -6.14 -14.35
CA CYS A 227 11.77 -6.77 -14.62
C CYS A 227 12.10 -7.94 -13.70
N ILE A 228 11.52 -8.01 -12.50
CA ILE A 228 11.83 -9.06 -11.52
C ILE A 228 10.62 -9.97 -11.33
N ILE A 229 9.49 -9.43 -10.86
CA ILE A 229 8.36 -10.26 -10.43
C ILE A 229 7.70 -10.96 -11.62
N SER A 230 7.42 -10.25 -12.72
CA SER A 230 6.83 -10.88 -13.91
C SER A 230 7.72 -11.99 -14.47
N ASN A 231 9.04 -11.77 -14.51
CA ASN A 231 9.97 -12.78 -14.98
C ASN A 231 10.00 -14.00 -14.04
N VAL A 232 10.05 -13.80 -12.72
CA VAL A 232 10.02 -14.90 -11.75
C VAL A 232 8.72 -15.70 -11.86
N LEU A 233 7.56 -15.04 -12.00
CA LEU A 233 6.26 -15.69 -12.14
C LEU A 233 6.12 -16.48 -13.47
N ALA A 234 6.85 -16.10 -14.50
CA ALA A 234 6.89 -16.80 -15.79
C ALA A 234 7.95 -17.92 -15.87
N MET A 235 8.89 -17.99 -14.93
CA MET A 235 9.97 -18.99 -14.93
C MET A 235 9.46 -20.37 -14.53
N THR A 236 9.95 -21.40 -15.23
CA THR A 236 9.76 -22.82 -14.88
C THR A 236 10.95 -23.40 -14.12
N GLU A 237 12.11 -22.75 -14.19
CA GLU A 237 13.34 -23.16 -13.53
C GLU A 237 13.73 -22.19 -12.42
N ARG A 238 14.61 -22.64 -11.50
CA ARG A 238 15.11 -21.77 -10.43
C ARG A 238 15.87 -20.58 -11.01
N PRO A 239 15.52 -19.34 -10.63
CA PRO A 239 16.25 -18.17 -11.10
C PRO A 239 17.70 -18.20 -10.58
N ARG A 240 18.66 -17.89 -11.45
CA ARG A 240 20.03 -17.63 -11.02
C ARG A 240 20.06 -16.37 -10.18
N SER A 241 20.89 -16.36 -9.13
CA SER A 241 21.06 -15.15 -8.29
C SER A 241 21.44 -13.95 -9.17
N PRO A 242 20.65 -12.86 -9.16
CA PRO A 242 21.02 -11.66 -9.89
C PRO A 242 22.40 -11.15 -9.45
N PHE A 243 23.20 -10.65 -10.38
CA PHE A 243 24.52 -10.05 -10.08
C PHE A 243 24.46 -9.01 -8.94
N VAL A 244 23.36 -8.28 -8.86
CA VAL A 244 23.11 -7.29 -7.79
C VAL A 244 23.12 -7.92 -6.39
N VAL A 245 22.57 -9.12 -6.23
CA VAL A 245 22.58 -9.86 -4.95
C VAL A 245 24.01 -10.24 -4.58
N THR A 246 24.79 -10.71 -5.53
CA THR A 246 26.22 -11.03 -5.33
C THR A 246 27.00 -9.78 -4.95
N LEU A 247 26.75 -8.66 -5.62
CA LEU A 247 27.36 -7.36 -5.32
C LEU A 247 27.02 -6.88 -3.90
N PHE A 248 25.75 -6.97 -3.48
CA PHE A 248 25.32 -6.61 -2.13
C PHE A 248 25.88 -7.54 -1.05
N ASN A 249 26.12 -8.81 -1.38
CA ASN A 249 26.78 -9.74 -0.46
C ASN A 249 28.27 -9.44 -0.32
N ARG A 250 28.92 -9.04 -1.42
CA ARG A 250 30.35 -8.68 -1.42
C ARG A 250 30.61 -7.34 -0.74
N PHE A 251 29.66 -6.38 -0.88
CA PHE A 251 29.76 -5.04 -0.33
C PHE A 251 28.52 -4.69 0.50
N PRO A 252 28.42 -5.14 1.75
CA PRO A 252 27.21 -4.97 2.59
C PRO A 252 26.77 -3.53 2.79
N PHE A 253 27.69 -2.55 2.74
CA PHE A 253 27.36 -1.14 2.88
C PHE A 253 26.45 -0.61 1.76
N LEU A 254 26.49 -1.22 0.57
CA LEU A 254 25.62 -0.86 -0.56
C LEU A 254 24.13 -1.12 -0.24
N ARG A 255 23.81 -2.03 0.68
CA ARG A 255 22.43 -2.33 1.11
C ARG A 255 21.77 -1.12 1.77
N ARG A 256 22.55 -0.16 2.30
CA ARG A 256 22.02 1.07 2.92
C ARG A 256 21.25 1.95 1.93
N PHE A 257 21.65 1.97 0.66
CA PHE A 257 20.99 2.79 -0.36
C PHE A 257 19.55 2.35 -0.62
N PRO A 258 19.28 1.09 -1.04
CA PRO A 258 17.91 0.62 -1.21
C PRO A 258 17.12 0.61 0.10
N ALA A 259 17.74 0.29 1.25
CA ALA A 259 17.08 0.33 2.55
C ALA A 259 16.61 1.76 2.90
N ARG A 260 17.45 2.77 2.68
CA ARG A 260 17.07 4.17 2.89
C ARG A 260 15.98 4.63 1.93
N LEU A 261 16.05 4.22 0.66
CA LEU A 261 15.03 4.54 -0.34
C LEU A 261 13.67 3.92 0.02
N ILE A 262 13.66 2.68 0.48
CA ILE A 262 12.44 1.99 0.91
C ILE A 262 11.89 2.60 2.21
N GLY A 263 12.75 2.85 3.19
CA GLY A 263 12.33 3.37 4.50
C GLY A 263 11.92 4.82 4.51
N MET A 264 12.67 5.69 3.80
CA MET A 264 12.47 7.15 3.83
C MET A 264 11.88 7.71 2.52
N GLY A 265 11.96 6.96 1.41
CA GLY A 265 11.51 7.42 0.10
C GLY A 265 12.39 8.52 -0.50
N PHE A 266 11.85 9.13 -1.56
CA PHE A 266 12.43 10.29 -2.22
C PHE A 266 11.99 11.56 -1.52
N ARG A 267 12.61 12.40 -0.95
CA ARG A 267 12.18 13.68 -0.34
C ARG A 267 11.30 13.49 0.90
N PRO A 268 11.87 12.96 2.00
CA PRO A 268 11.13 12.71 3.25
C PRO A 268 10.56 14.01 3.85
N GLU A 269 9.46 13.87 4.57
CA GLU A 269 8.80 14.94 5.30
C GLU A 269 9.07 14.84 6.80
N HIS A 270 9.14 16.00 7.45
CA HIS A 270 9.24 16.12 8.90
C HIS A 270 8.16 17.09 9.39
N VAL A 271 7.62 16.84 10.57
CA VAL A 271 6.63 17.72 11.21
C VAL A 271 7.23 19.08 11.46
N ARG A 272 6.55 20.14 11.00
CA ARG A 272 6.92 21.55 11.18
C ARG A 272 5.74 22.40 11.64
N SER A 273 4.53 21.80 11.69
CA SER A 273 3.37 22.45 12.30
C SER A 273 3.66 22.70 13.78
N PRO A 274 3.24 23.84 14.34
CA PRO A 274 3.43 24.12 15.76
C PRO A 274 2.65 23.12 16.59
N GLU A 275 3.17 22.79 17.77
CA GLU A 275 2.42 22.08 18.78
C GLU A 275 1.30 22.98 19.29
N LEU A 276 0.11 22.41 19.48
CA LEU A 276 -0.95 23.11 20.20
C LEU A 276 -0.50 23.23 21.65
N ALA A 277 -0.54 24.43 22.21
CA ALA A 277 -0.42 24.58 23.65
C ALA A 277 -1.50 23.74 24.32
N PRO A 278 -1.20 22.93 25.34
CA PRO A 278 -2.24 22.26 26.11
C PRO A 278 -3.18 23.35 26.70
N ASP A 279 -4.49 23.15 26.52
CA ASP A 279 -5.54 23.98 27.12
C ASP A 279 -5.49 23.91 28.64
#